data_0b27a322711ecdc64604a2875ee164ce
#
_entry.id   0b27a322711ecdc64604a2875ee164ce
#
_cell.length_a   1.000
_cell.length_b   1.000
_cell.length_c   1.000
_cell.angle_alpha   90.00
_cell.angle_beta   90.00
_cell.angle_gamma   90.00
#
_symmetry.space_group_name_H-M   'P 1'
#
loop_
_entity.id
_entity.type
_entity.pdbx_description
1 polymer ?
#
loop_
_entity_poly.entity_id
_entity_poly.type
_entity_poly.pdbx_seq_one_letter_code
_entity_poly.pdbx_strand_id
1 'polypeptide(L)'
;VQNHMGYMYVAHYQPRTPLLYKSTLNGNLPVKTARLAFGKQLGVLPPTLNLSESGNLIEATANLYAYMHQLDEGDYDLILVDEIPSEGLGRALNDRLRRASSKKFF
;
A
#
# COMPACT_ATOMS: atom_id res chain seq x y z
N VAL A 1 -0.90 -6.87 -25.97
CA VAL A 1 -0.49 -5.47 -26.01
C VAL A 1 -0.98 -4.74 -24.78
N GLN A 2 -2.26 -4.85 -24.50
CA GLN A 2 -2.79 -4.18 -23.33
C GLN A 2 -2.24 -4.74 -22.03
N ASN A 3 -2.03 -6.04 -21.97
CA ASN A 3 -1.42 -6.64 -20.78
C ASN A 3 -0.01 -6.13 -20.57
N HIS A 4 0.72 -5.95 -21.65
CA HIS A 4 2.07 -5.42 -21.58
C HIS A 4 2.04 -3.99 -21.05
N MET A 5 1.15 -3.17 -21.57
CA MET A 5 1.03 -1.80 -21.11
C MET A 5 0.55 -1.72 -19.67
N GLY A 6 -0.37 -2.60 -19.29
CA GLY A 6 -0.83 -2.66 -17.91
C GLY A 6 0.28 -3.02 -16.95
N TYR A 7 1.14 -3.94 -17.34
CA TYR A 7 2.27 -4.31 -16.51
C TYR A 7 3.24 -3.13 -16.33
N MET A 8 3.55 -2.44 -17.41
CA MET A 8 4.43 -1.28 -17.33
C MET A 8 3.83 -0.18 -16.46
N TYR A 9 2.53 0.02 -16.60
CA TYR A 9 1.84 1.01 -15.79
C TYR A 9 1.96 0.68 -14.31
N VAL A 10 1.71 -0.57 -13.94
CA VAL A 10 1.83 -1.00 -12.55
C VAL A 10 3.25 -0.78 -12.04
N ALA A 11 4.26 -1.13 -12.85
CA ALA A 11 5.65 -1.04 -12.42
C ALA A 11 6.09 0.40 -12.17
N HIS A 12 5.48 1.35 -12.89
CA HIS A 12 5.88 2.76 -12.80
C HIS A 12 4.84 3.64 -12.15
N TYR A 13 3.77 3.04 -11.64
CA TYR A 13 2.70 3.82 -11.03
C TYR A 13 3.18 4.51 -9.76
N GLN A 14 2.91 5.79 -9.68
CA GLN A 14 3.25 6.59 -8.51
C GLN A 14 1.98 7.29 -8.03
N PRO A 15 1.47 6.95 -6.85
CA PRO A 15 0.26 7.61 -6.34
C PRO A 15 0.50 9.10 -6.12
N ARG A 16 -0.55 9.90 -6.30
CA ARG A 16 -0.50 11.31 -5.96
C ARG A 16 -0.69 11.51 -4.47
N THR A 17 -1.42 10.63 -3.82
CA THR A 17 -1.59 10.66 -2.37
C THR A 17 -0.31 10.18 -1.71
N PRO A 18 0.22 10.91 -0.72
CA PRO A 18 1.42 10.46 -0.01
C PRO A 18 1.21 9.08 0.59
N LEU A 19 2.25 8.24 0.51
CA LEU A 19 2.21 6.88 1.01
C LEU A 19 3.40 6.66 1.94
N LEU A 20 3.15 6.17 3.16
CA LEU A 20 4.19 5.89 4.13
C LEU A 20 3.97 4.52 4.74
N TYR A 21 5.07 3.86 5.07
CA TYR A 21 5.01 2.68 5.92
C TYR A 21 4.67 3.10 7.35
N LYS A 22 3.88 2.27 8.01
CA LYS A 22 3.49 2.51 9.39
C LYS A 22 4.72 2.68 10.29
N SER A 23 5.77 1.92 10.02
CA SER A 23 6.99 1.96 10.83
C SER A 23 7.80 3.24 10.66
N THR A 24 7.58 3.99 9.59
CA THR A 24 8.33 5.22 9.33
C THR A 24 7.58 6.47 9.72
N LEU A 25 6.38 6.32 10.25
CA LEU A 25 5.56 7.46 10.63
C LEU A 25 6.06 8.08 11.93
N ASN A 26 6.28 9.38 11.89
CA ASN A 26 6.58 10.19 13.06
C ASN A 26 5.48 11.20 13.24
N GLY A 27 4.91 11.24 14.46
CA GLY A 27 3.91 12.24 14.78
C GLY A 27 2.51 11.75 14.55
N ASN A 28 1.57 12.69 14.46
CA ASN A 28 0.16 12.38 14.38
C ASN A 28 -0.28 12.11 12.96
N LEU A 29 -1.28 11.23 12.83
CA LEU A 29 -1.87 10.92 11.53
C LEU A 29 -2.80 12.05 11.10
N PRO A 30 -2.82 12.37 9.80
CA PRO A 30 -3.86 13.25 9.27
C PRO A 30 -5.24 12.65 9.51
N VAL A 31 -6.26 13.52 9.56
CA VAL A 31 -7.63 13.09 9.79
C VAL A 31 -8.08 12.13 8.67
N LYS A 32 -7.74 12.45 7.43
CA LYS A 32 -8.14 11.64 6.29
C LYS A 32 -7.03 10.66 5.91
N THR A 33 -6.76 9.72 6.78
CA THR A 33 -5.75 8.70 6.52
C THR A 33 -6.42 7.40 6.11
N ALA A 34 -6.03 6.87 4.95
CA ALA A 34 -6.44 5.54 4.52
C ALA A 34 -5.38 4.56 4.99
N ARG A 35 -5.81 3.37 5.38
CA ARG A 35 -4.89 2.35 5.83
C ARG A 35 -4.94 1.16 4.91
N LEU A 36 -3.79 0.80 4.35
CA LEU A 36 -3.62 -0.39 3.51
C LEU A 36 -2.92 -1.45 4.35
N ALA A 37 -3.67 -2.43 4.79
CA ALA A 37 -3.21 -3.40 5.75
C ALA A 37 -2.77 -4.71 5.08
N PHE A 38 -2.11 -5.54 5.84
CA PHE A 38 -1.72 -6.88 5.42
C PHE A 38 -1.81 -7.80 6.62
N GLY A 39 -2.47 -8.94 6.44
CA GLY A 39 -2.57 -9.94 7.48
C GLY A 39 -3.73 -9.72 8.44
N LYS A 40 -3.81 -10.57 9.43
CA LYS A 40 -4.88 -10.53 10.42
C LYS A 40 -4.75 -9.26 11.27
N GLN A 41 -5.87 -8.60 11.45
CA GLN A 41 -5.91 -7.36 12.21
C GLN A 41 -6.47 -7.63 13.60
N LEU A 42 -5.72 -7.19 14.61
CA LEU A 42 -6.14 -7.34 16.00
C LEU A 42 -6.50 -6.01 16.64
N GLY A 43 -6.46 -4.94 15.85
CA GLY A 43 -6.72 -3.61 16.37
C GLY A 43 -8.20 -3.29 16.48
N VAL A 44 -8.48 -2.14 17.07
CA VAL A 44 -9.83 -1.69 17.30
C VAL A 44 -10.45 -1.13 16.02
N LEU A 45 -9.66 -0.42 15.21
CA LEU A 45 -10.14 0.20 13.99
C LEU A 45 -9.86 -0.68 12.79
N PRO A 46 -10.86 -0.94 11.95
CA PRO A 46 -10.63 -1.72 10.76
C PRO A 46 -9.78 -0.95 9.76
N PRO A 47 -8.99 -1.63 8.92
CA PRO A 47 -8.28 -0.96 7.86
C PRO A 47 -9.24 -0.51 6.76
N THR A 48 -8.80 0.45 5.95
CA THR A 48 -9.58 0.88 4.79
C THR A 48 -9.65 -0.25 3.76
N LEU A 49 -8.51 -0.84 3.47
CA LEU A 49 -8.41 -2.03 2.61
C LEU A 49 -7.33 -2.93 3.18
N ASN A 50 -7.46 -4.22 2.93
CA ASN A 50 -6.46 -5.19 3.37
C ASN A 50 -6.00 -5.99 2.16
N LEU A 51 -4.71 -5.99 1.91
CA LEU A 51 -4.13 -6.70 0.76
C LEU A 51 -4.41 -8.20 0.83
N SER A 52 -4.34 -8.78 2.02
CA SER A 52 -4.70 -10.16 2.25
C SER A 52 -4.91 -10.38 3.73
N GLU A 53 -6.13 -10.66 4.12
CA GLU A 53 -6.44 -10.88 5.54
C GLU A 53 -5.77 -12.12 6.09
N SER A 54 -5.57 -13.12 5.25
CA SER A 54 -4.90 -14.36 5.65
C SER A 54 -3.39 -14.25 5.65
N GLY A 55 -2.83 -13.12 5.21
CA GLY A 55 -1.39 -12.98 5.10
C GLY A 55 -0.80 -13.68 3.89
N ASN A 56 -1.60 -13.89 2.86
CA ASN A 56 -1.17 -14.58 1.64
C ASN A 56 -0.50 -13.60 0.69
N LEU A 57 0.78 -13.84 0.42
CA LEU A 57 1.55 -12.91 -0.41
C LEU A 57 1.14 -12.93 -1.88
N ILE A 58 0.62 -14.06 -2.36
CA ILE A 58 0.13 -14.14 -3.73
C ILE A 58 -1.10 -13.25 -3.88
N GLU A 59 -2.01 -13.38 -2.94
CA GLU A 59 -3.22 -12.55 -2.93
C GLU A 59 -2.88 -11.07 -2.80
N ALA A 60 -1.94 -10.74 -1.92
CA ALA A 60 -1.53 -9.37 -1.72
C ALA A 60 -0.91 -8.78 -2.99
N THR A 61 -0.12 -9.59 -3.70
CA THR A 61 0.49 -9.15 -4.96
C THR A 61 -0.59 -8.86 -6.00
N ALA A 62 -1.60 -9.71 -6.07
CA ALA A 62 -2.69 -9.52 -7.02
C ALA A 62 -3.50 -8.27 -6.72
N ASN A 63 -3.63 -7.92 -5.45
CA ASN A 63 -4.47 -6.80 -5.03
C ASN A 63 -3.73 -5.45 -4.99
N LEU A 64 -2.42 -5.47 -4.98
CA LEU A 64 -1.64 -4.28 -4.65
C LEU A 64 -1.96 -3.09 -5.56
N TYR A 65 -1.88 -3.29 -6.87
CA TYR A 65 -2.08 -2.18 -7.80
C TYR A 65 -3.50 -1.63 -7.72
N ALA A 66 -4.49 -2.54 -7.75
CA ALA A 66 -5.89 -2.12 -7.73
C ALA A 66 -6.22 -1.36 -6.46
N TYR A 67 -5.70 -1.84 -5.32
CA TYR A 67 -5.99 -1.21 -4.04
C TYR A 67 -5.27 0.13 -3.89
N MET A 68 -4.02 0.22 -4.33
CA MET A 68 -3.32 1.50 -4.32
C MET A 68 -4.04 2.52 -5.18
N HIS A 69 -4.47 2.10 -6.35
CA HIS A 69 -5.18 2.97 -7.27
C HIS A 69 -6.51 3.44 -6.67
N GLN A 70 -7.23 2.51 -6.05
CA GLN A 70 -8.50 2.83 -5.42
C GLN A 70 -8.33 3.84 -4.29
N LEU A 71 -7.30 3.66 -3.46
CA LEU A 71 -7.05 4.58 -2.36
C LEU A 71 -6.58 5.94 -2.88
N ASP A 72 -5.81 5.95 -3.95
CA ASP A 72 -5.32 7.21 -4.54
C ASP A 72 -6.46 8.03 -5.14
N GLU A 73 -7.52 7.36 -5.60
CA GLU A 73 -8.69 8.06 -6.12
C GLU A 73 -9.63 8.53 -5.02
N GLY A 74 -9.44 8.05 -3.81
CA GLY A 74 -10.20 8.52 -2.66
C GLY A 74 -9.72 9.89 -2.22
N ASP A 75 -10.46 10.47 -1.31
CA ASP A 75 -10.13 11.80 -0.79
C ASP A 75 -9.33 11.67 0.50
N TYR A 76 -8.12 11.14 0.39
CA TYR A 76 -7.26 10.92 1.54
C TYR A 76 -6.03 11.81 1.50
N ASP A 77 -5.54 12.18 2.68
CA ASP A 77 -4.32 12.96 2.82
C ASP A 77 -3.09 12.08 2.94
N LEU A 78 -3.28 10.82 3.31
CA LEU A 78 -2.18 9.90 3.52
C LEU A 78 -2.67 8.46 3.36
N ILE A 79 -1.84 7.64 2.71
CA ILE A 79 -2.03 6.18 2.68
C ILE A 79 -0.98 5.58 3.60
N LEU A 80 -1.42 4.93 4.68
CA LEU A 80 -0.53 4.32 5.64
C LEU A 80 -0.50 2.82 5.41
N VAL A 81 0.68 2.27 5.17
CA VAL A 81 0.84 0.87 4.78
C VAL A 81 1.42 0.05 5.93
N ASP A 82 0.80 -1.10 6.20
CA ASP A 82 1.32 -2.05 7.18
C ASP A 82 2.60 -2.70 6.66
N GLU A 83 3.40 -3.20 7.60
CA GLU A 83 4.61 -3.94 7.24
C GLU A 83 4.26 -5.26 6.57
N ILE A 84 5.06 -5.64 5.57
CA ILE A 84 4.90 -6.89 4.85
C ILE A 84 6.20 -7.67 5.04
N PRO A 85 6.13 -8.99 5.35
CA PRO A 85 7.36 -9.77 5.51
C PRO A 85 8.23 -9.72 4.25
N SER A 86 9.53 -9.51 4.42
CA SER A 86 10.46 -9.36 3.29
C SER A 86 11.03 -10.70 2.86
N GLU A 87 10.16 -11.65 2.56
CA GLU A 87 10.53 -12.98 2.11
C GLU A 87 9.76 -13.31 0.84
N GLY A 88 10.43 -13.89 -0.15
CA GLY A 88 9.79 -14.29 -1.40
C GLY A 88 9.07 -13.12 -2.05
N LEU A 89 7.78 -13.29 -2.33
CA LEU A 89 6.97 -12.24 -2.95
C LEU A 89 6.88 -10.99 -2.08
N GLY A 90 7.02 -11.13 -0.78
CA GLY A 90 6.99 -9.97 0.11
C GLY A 90 8.10 -8.99 -0.16
N ARG A 91 9.27 -9.49 -0.58
CA ARG A 91 10.38 -8.60 -0.95
C ARG A 91 10.02 -7.74 -2.15
N ALA A 92 9.40 -8.35 -3.16
CA ALA A 92 8.97 -7.61 -4.35
C ALA A 92 7.87 -6.60 -4.01
N LEU A 93 6.93 -6.99 -3.13
CA LEU A 93 5.89 -6.08 -2.69
C LEU A 93 6.47 -4.88 -1.97
N ASN A 94 7.39 -5.12 -1.05
CA ASN A 94 8.01 -4.03 -0.29
C ASN A 94 8.82 -3.11 -1.20
N ASP A 95 9.50 -3.68 -2.19
CA ASP A 95 10.25 -2.87 -3.12
C ASP A 95 9.33 -1.94 -3.91
N ARG A 96 8.20 -2.47 -4.36
CA ARG A 96 7.22 -1.67 -5.08
C ARG A 96 6.63 -0.57 -4.21
N LEU A 97 6.30 -0.91 -2.98
CA LEU A 97 5.73 0.07 -2.04
C LEU A 97 6.73 1.15 -1.68
N ARG A 98 8.01 0.79 -1.52
CA ARG A 98 9.04 1.80 -1.26
C ARG A 98 9.18 2.79 -2.40
N ARG A 99 9.06 2.31 -3.64
CA ARG A 99 9.10 3.21 -4.80
C ARG A 99 7.92 4.15 -4.83
N ALA A 100 6.77 3.70 -4.33
CA ALA A 100 5.58 4.52 -4.27
C ALA A 100 5.55 5.43 -3.05
N SER A 101 6.40 5.19 -2.07
CA SER A 101 6.33 5.94 -0.82
C SER A 101 6.82 7.36 -1.00
N SER A 102 6.22 8.27 -0.22
CA SER A 102 6.55 9.69 -0.28
C SER A 102 7.67 10.00 0.69
N LYS A 103 8.70 10.65 0.16
CA LYS A 103 9.85 11.04 0.98
C LYS A 103 9.70 12.44 1.56
N LYS A 104 8.70 13.18 1.10
CA LYS A 104 8.54 14.58 1.47
C LYS A 104 7.28 14.86 2.29
N PHE A 105 6.72 13.82 2.89
CA PHE A 105 5.50 14.03 3.67
C PHE A 105 5.78 14.85 4.94
N PHE A 106 6.92 14.66 5.53
CA PHE A 106 7.28 15.38 6.75
C PHE A 106 7.77 16.77 6.44
#